data_c7e485484ccc7dc1490d52bf546dc7ec
#
_entry.id   c7e485484ccc7dc1490d52bf546dc7ec
#
_cell.length_a   1.000
_cell.length_b   1.000
_cell.length_c   1.000
_cell.angle_alpha   90.00
_cell.angle_beta   90.00
_cell.angle_gamma   90.00
#
_symmetry.space_group_name_H-M   'P 1'
#
loop_
_entity.id
_entity.type
_entity.pdbx_description
1 polymer ?
#
loop_
_entity_poly.entity_id
_entity_poly.type
_entity_poly.pdbx_seq_one_letter_code
_entity_poly.pdbx_strand_id
1 'polypeptide(L)'
;METLQPPYHPFRREIEDAILPYARQHDIGVLVYGPLAHGLLTGTLSKDTAFPADDWRAESSVFRGESYQRNLAVVRELQEFAAFRDMTVSQLAIAWTLARPGAHVAIVGTRQAHHVDDSLAAADITLDEAELQDIVSITAAATPAVGPSPESV
;
A
#
# COMPACT_ATOMS: atom_id res chain seq x y z
N MET A 1 -18.55 11.50 14.32
CA MET A 1 -17.84 10.28 13.83
C MET A 1 -16.45 10.34 14.45
N GLU A 2 -16.02 9.27 15.09
CA GLU A 2 -14.74 9.25 15.82
C GLU A 2 -13.58 8.68 14.98
N THR A 3 -13.91 7.74 14.08
CA THR A 3 -12.91 7.11 13.20
C THR A 3 -13.47 6.86 11.80
N LEU A 4 -12.56 6.76 10.83
CA LEU A 4 -12.82 6.44 9.43
C LEU A 4 -11.84 5.37 8.96
N GLN A 5 -12.28 4.44 8.12
CA GLN A 5 -11.44 3.36 7.57
C GLN A 5 -11.45 3.36 6.04
N PRO A 6 -10.68 4.24 5.38
CA PRO A 6 -10.53 4.21 3.93
C PRO A 6 -9.40 3.25 3.48
N PRO A 7 -9.45 2.74 2.23
CA PRO A 7 -8.30 2.07 1.62
C PRO A 7 -7.20 3.09 1.30
N TYR A 8 -5.94 2.73 1.57
CA TYR A 8 -4.82 3.63 1.30
C TYR A 8 -3.48 2.89 1.18
N HIS A 9 -2.76 3.17 0.10
CA HIS A 9 -1.41 2.65 -0.15
C HIS A 9 -0.74 3.44 -1.30
N PRO A 10 0.56 3.27 -1.57
CA PRO A 10 1.27 4.02 -2.61
C PRO A 10 0.65 4.00 -4.02
N PHE A 11 -0.15 2.98 -4.35
CA PHE A 11 -0.84 2.85 -5.65
C PHE A 11 -2.33 3.25 -5.59
N ARG A 12 -2.80 3.79 -4.46
CA ARG A 12 -4.18 4.26 -4.26
C ARG A 12 -4.19 5.44 -3.28
N ARG A 13 -4.17 6.65 -3.82
CA ARG A 13 -3.89 7.88 -3.08
C ARG A 13 -5.03 8.90 -3.08
N GLU A 14 -6.18 8.57 -3.66
CA GLU A 14 -7.30 9.51 -3.83
C GLU A 14 -7.82 10.12 -2.52
N ILE A 15 -7.60 9.47 -1.37
CA ILE A 15 -8.01 10.02 -0.07
C ILE A 15 -7.19 11.24 0.37
N GLU A 16 -6.03 11.48 -0.25
CA GLU A 16 -5.15 12.63 0.07
C GLU A 16 -5.80 13.95 -0.33
N ASP A 17 -6.66 13.97 -1.35
CA ASP A 17 -7.25 15.19 -1.91
C ASP A 17 -8.32 15.80 -1.02
N ALA A 18 -9.12 14.99 -0.34
CA ALA A 18 -10.28 15.45 0.44
C ALA A 18 -10.43 14.77 1.80
N ILE A 19 -10.33 13.43 1.86
CA ILE A 19 -10.67 12.65 3.06
C ILE A 19 -9.67 12.92 4.19
N LEU A 20 -8.36 12.83 3.94
CA LEU A 20 -7.34 13.10 4.95
C LEU A 20 -7.37 14.57 5.43
N PRO A 21 -7.45 15.60 4.56
CA PRO A 21 -7.61 16.98 5.00
C PRO A 21 -8.87 17.19 5.85
N TYR A 22 -10.01 16.64 5.45
CA TYR A 22 -11.25 16.73 6.19
C TYR A 22 -11.14 16.07 7.58
N ALA A 23 -10.62 14.86 7.63
CA ALA A 23 -10.44 14.12 8.89
C ALA A 23 -9.55 14.89 9.88
N ARG A 24 -8.45 15.48 9.39
CA ARG A 24 -7.55 16.32 10.20
C ARG A 24 -8.24 17.57 10.72
N GLN A 25 -9.05 18.24 9.89
CA GLN A 25 -9.77 19.47 10.28
C GLN A 25 -10.84 19.17 11.36
N HIS A 26 -11.36 17.96 11.41
CA HIS A 26 -12.46 17.58 12.29
C HIS A 26 -12.05 16.61 13.41
N ASP A 27 -10.75 16.43 13.65
CA ASP A 27 -10.20 15.53 14.68
C ASP A 27 -10.75 14.10 14.58
N ILE A 28 -10.89 13.59 13.34
CA ILE A 28 -11.33 12.22 13.05
C ILE A 28 -10.11 11.31 12.92
N GLY A 29 -10.08 10.23 13.71
CA GLY A 29 -9.05 9.19 13.59
C GLY A 29 -9.17 8.44 12.26
N VAL A 30 -8.05 8.22 11.55
CA VAL A 30 -8.05 7.47 10.29
C VAL A 30 -7.25 6.19 10.44
N LEU A 31 -7.94 5.06 10.25
CA LEU A 31 -7.38 3.72 10.28
C LEU A 31 -7.42 3.19 8.84
N VAL A 32 -6.32 3.32 8.11
CA VAL A 32 -6.31 2.91 6.70
C VAL A 32 -6.14 1.40 6.55
N TYR A 33 -6.79 0.81 5.55
CA TYR A 33 -6.67 -0.62 5.27
C TYR A 33 -6.00 -0.88 3.91
N GLY A 34 -5.48 -2.09 3.75
CA GLY A 34 -4.86 -2.56 2.52
C GLY A 34 -3.52 -1.93 2.17
N PRO A 35 -2.62 -1.56 3.12
CA PRO A 35 -1.36 -0.87 2.82
C PRO A 35 -0.45 -1.67 1.88
N LEU A 36 -0.65 -2.98 1.76
CA LEU A 36 0.11 -3.86 0.87
C LEU A 36 -0.55 -4.07 -0.52
N ALA A 37 -1.56 -3.26 -0.88
CA ALA A 37 -2.21 -3.29 -2.19
C ALA A 37 -2.63 -4.71 -2.62
N HIS A 38 -3.36 -5.42 -1.75
CA HIS A 38 -3.82 -6.80 -1.98
C HIS A 38 -2.71 -7.81 -2.28
N GLY A 39 -1.52 -7.58 -1.73
CA GLY A 39 -0.32 -8.40 -1.91
C GLY A 39 0.65 -7.91 -2.98
N LEU A 40 0.29 -6.91 -3.79
CA LEU A 40 1.17 -6.36 -4.81
C LEU A 40 2.46 -5.78 -4.20
N LEU A 41 2.35 -5.06 -3.09
CA LEU A 41 3.46 -4.44 -2.37
C LEU A 41 4.17 -5.38 -1.37
N THR A 42 3.93 -6.69 -1.45
CA THR A 42 4.74 -7.67 -0.70
C THR A 42 6.06 -7.99 -1.40
N GLY A 43 6.17 -7.68 -2.71
CA GLY A 43 7.33 -8.04 -3.52
C GLY A 43 7.43 -9.53 -3.86
N THR A 44 6.45 -10.34 -3.49
CA THR A 44 6.44 -11.80 -3.73
C THR A 44 5.74 -12.19 -5.03
N LEU A 45 4.95 -11.29 -5.61
CA LEU A 45 4.24 -11.53 -6.87
C LEU A 45 5.17 -11.39 -8.08
N SER A 46 4.94 -12.21 -9.08
CA SER A 46 5.67 -12.21 -10.35
C SER A 46 4.70 -12.28 -11.53
N LYS A 47 5.23 -12.12 -12.76
CA LYS A 47 4.45 -12.27 -13.99
C LYS A 47 3.81 -13.68 -14.13
N ASP A 48 4.41 -14.67 -13.48
CA ASP A 48 3.99 -16.07 -13.55
C ASP A 48 3.09 -16.45 -12.34
N THR A 49 2.75 -15.49 -11.47
CA THR A 49 1.85 -15.72 -10.35
C THR A 49 0.44 -15.99 -10.88
N ALA A 50 -0.07 -17.19 -10.58
CA ALA A 50 -1.45 -17.58 -10.86
C ALA A 50 -2.32 -17.42 -9.61
N PHE A 51 -3.46 -16.79 -9.75
CA PHE A 51 -4.47 -16.71 -8.70
C PHE A 51 -5.51 -17.82 -8.89
N PRO A 52 -6.00 -18.49 -7.82
CA PRO A 52 -7.12 -19.40 -7.89
C PRO A 52 -8.34 -18.77 -8.56
N ALA A 53 -9.20 -19.59 -9.18
CA ALA A 53 -10.36 -19.07 -9.91
C ALA A 53 -11.42 -18.39 -9.00
N ASP A 54 -11.42 -18.72 -7.72
CA ASP A 54 -12.26 -18.10 -6.68
C ASP A 54 -11.62 -16.86 -6.04
N ASP A 55 -10.39 -16.50 -6.43
CA ASP A 55 -9.72 -15.28 -5.99
C ASP A 55 -10.08 -14.14 -6.96
N TRP A 56 -10.70 -13.07 -6.47
CA TRP A 56 -11.10 -11.93 -7.28
C TRP A 56 -9.94 -11.31 -8.07
N ARG A 57 -8.69 -11.47 -7.62
CA ARG A 57 -7.50 -10.98 -8.32
C ARG A 57 -7.32 -11.66 -9.68
N ALA A 58 -7.80 -12.90 -9.82
CA ALA A 58 -7.79 -13.62 -11.07
C ALA A 58 -8.59 -12.91 -12.19
N GLU A 59 -9.62 -12.12 -11.85
CA GLU A 59 -10.43 -11.37 -12.79
C GLU A 59 -10.06 -9.88 -12.86
N SER A 60 -9.27 -9.38 -11.92
CA SER A 60 -8.92 -7.96 -11.82
C SER A 60 -7.91 -7.52 -12.88
N SER A 61 -8.19 -6.40 -13.57
CA SER A 61 -7.27 -5.78 -14.51
C SER A 61 -5.95 -5.32 -13.87
N VAL A 62 -5.93 -5.07 -12.55
CA VAL A 62 -4.73 -4.71 -11.80
C VAL A 62 -3.71 -5.84 -11.77
N PHE A 63 -4.19 -7.09 -11.80
CA PHE A 63 -3.36 -8.31 -11.70
C PHE A 63 -3.26 -9.08 -13.03
N ARG A 64 -3.57 -8.41 -14.16
CA ARG A 64 -3.50 -8.98 -15.51
C ARG A 64 -2.90 -7.99 -16.51
N GLY A 65 -2.36 -8.53 -17.60
CA GLY A 65 -1.92 -7.78 -18.77
C GLY A 65 -0.87 -6.70 -18.47
N GLU A 66 -0.92 -5.62 -19.23
CA GLU A 66 0.08 -4.54 -19.15
C GLU A 66 0.05 -3.77 -17.84
N SER A 67 -1.11 -3.57 -17.24
CA SER A 67 -1.26 -2.90 -15.94
C SER A 67 -0.50 -3.67 -14.85
N TYR A 68 -0.64 -5.00 -14.83
CA TYR A 68 0.07 -5.84 -13.88
C TYR A 68 1.59 -5.79 -14.10
N GLN A 69 2.04 -5.90 -15.34
CA GLN A 69 3.47 -5.83 -15.67
C GLN A 69 4.07 -4.48 -15.28
N ARG A 70 3.35 -3.38 -15.51
CA ARG A 70 3.75 -2.04 -15.10
C ARG A 70 3.87 -1.94 -13.60
N ASN A 71 2.87 -2.41 -12.86
CA ASN A 71 2.89 -2.40 -11.40
C ASN A 71 4.03 -3.27 -10.84
N LEU A 72 4.31 -4.43 -11.42
CA LEU A 72 5.45 -5.26 -11.03
C LEU A 72 6.79 -4.58 -11.30
N ALA A 73 6.91 -3.78 -12.37
CA ALA A 73 8.12 -3.00 -12.63
C ALA A 73 8.33 -1.94 -11.53
N VAL A 74 7.28 -1.19 -11.18
CA VAL A 74 7.32 -0.21 -10.09
C VAL A 74 7.63 -0.87 -8.74
N VAL A 75 7.05 -2.04 -8.45
CA VAL A 75 7.38 -2.79 -7.22
C VAL A 75 8.86 -3.17 -7.17
N ARG A 76 9.49 -3.52 -8.29
CA ARG A 76 10.94 -3.80 -8.32
C ARG A 76 11.76 -2.56 -7.98
N GLU A 77 11.41 -1.41 -8.52
CA GLU A 77 12.10 -0.15 -8.16
C GLU A 77 11.93 0.18 -6.68
N LEU A 78 10.74 -0.05 -6.12
CA LEU A 78 10.51 0.09 -4.67
C LEU A 78 11.29 -0.94 -3.84
N GLN A 79 11.47 -2.18 -4.35
CA GLN A 79 12.31 -3.19 -3.69
C GLN A 79 13.79 -2.76 -3.66
N GLU A 80 14.30 -2.20 -4.76
CA GLU A 80 15.68 -1.67 -4.83
C GLU A 80 15.86 -0.51 -3.85
N PHE A 81 14.91 0.42 -3.82
CA PHE A 81 14.90 1.52 -2.85
C PHE A 81 14.88 1.00 -1.39
N ALA A 82 13.99 0.05 -1.08
CA ALA A 82 13.88 -0.54 0.25
C ALA A 82 15.15 -1.28 0.67
N ALA A 83 15.74 -2.04 -0.24
CA ALA A 83 16.97 -2.79 0.02
C ALA A 83 18.17 -1.88 0.34
N PHE A 84 18.26 -0.69 -0.27
CA PHE A 84 19.27 0.31 0.06
C PHE A 84 19.16 0.82 1.51
N ARG A 85 18.00 0.68 2.12
CA ARG A 85 17.68 1.07 3.50
C ARG A 85 17.56 -0.13 4.47
N ASP A 86 18.04 -1.30 4.07
CA ASP A 86 17.96 -2.55 4.86
C ASP A 86 16.51 -2.90 5.30
N MET A 87 15.51 -2.57 4.48
CA MET A 87 14.10 -2.91 4.76
C MET A 87 13.46 -3.68 3.61
N THR A 88 12.34 -4.34 3.89
CA THR A 88 11.52 -4.98 2.85
C THR A 88 10.59 -3.97 2.18
N VAL A 89 10.14 -4.26 0.95
CA VAL A 89 9.13 -3.42 0.28
C VAL A 89 7.80 -3.39 1.03
N SER A 90 7.46 -4.45 1.77
CA SER A 90 6.29 -4.47 2.66
C SER A 90 6.43 -3.46 3.80
N GLN A 91 7.59 -3.44 4.45
CA GLN A 91 7.90 -2.47 5.49
C GLN A 91 7.89 -1.04 4.93
N LEU A 92 8.50 -0.83 3.76
CA LEU A 92 8.47 0.47 3.08
C LEU A 92 7.04 0.94 2.82
N ALA A 93 6.17 0.08 2.30
CA ALA A 93 4.78 0.42 2.00
C ALA A 93 3.98 0.79 3.26
N ILE A 94 4.17 0.07 4.36
CA ILE A 94 3.52 0.35 5.65
C ILE A 94 4.07 1.66 6.23
N ALA A 95 5.40 1.83 6.28
CA ALA A 95 6.05 3.05 6.78
C ALA A 95 5.63 4.28 5.98
N TRP A 96 5.59 4.18 4.64
CA TRP A 96 5.10 5.25 3.78
C TRP A 96 3.65 5.64 4.12
N THR A 97 2.80 4.63 4.33
CA THR A 97 1.39 4.86 4.68
C THR A 97 1.26 5.61 6.01
N LEU A 98 2.05 5.23 7.02
CA LEU A 98 2.06 5.86 8.35
C LEU A 98 2.72 7.24 8.34
N ALA A 99 3.64 7.50 7.44
CA ALA A 99 4.30 8.80 7.31
C ALA A 99 3.38 9.90 6.72
N ARG A 100 2.22 9.52 6.17
CA ARG A 100 1.31 10.49 5.54
C ARG A 100 0.46 11.22 6.59
N PRO A 101 0.43 12.57 6.55
CA PRO A 101 -0.32 13.36 7.53
C PRO A 101 -1.81 13.01 7.55
N GLY A 102 -2.31 12.56 8.69
CA GLY A 102 -3.71 12.19 8.88
C GLY A 102 -3.99 10.69 8.79
N ALA A 103 -3.04 9.86 8.37
CA ALA A 103 -3.11 8.40 8.53
C ALA A 103 -2.55 8.04 9.93
N HIS A 104 -3.37 7.47 10.80
CA HIS A 104 -2.98 7.21 12.19
C HIS A 104 -2.64 5.74 12.45
N VAL A 105 -3.32 4.83 11.76
CA VAL A 105 -3.15 3.38 11.91
C VAL A 105 -3.18 2.73 10.54
N ALA A 106 -2.27 1.78 10.29
CA ALA A 106 -2.30 0.91 9.13
C ALA A 106 -2.83 -0.48 9.54
N ILE A 107 -3.99 -0.87 9.01
CA ILE A 107 -4.58 -2.20 9.24
C ILE A 107 -3.93 -3.19 8.28
N VAL A 108 -3.10 -4.08 8.81
CA VAL A 108 -2.37 -5.08 8.04
C VAL A 108 -2.97 -6.46 8.24
N GLY A 109 -3.33 -7.12 7.14
CA GLY A 109 -3.74 -8.52 7.15
C GLY A 109 -2.53 -9.45 7.09
N THR A 110 -2.54 -10.52 7.89
CA THR A 110 -1.51 -11.56 7.84
C THR A 110 -2.11 -12.95 7.98
N ARG A 111 -1.42 -13.95 7.42
CA ARG A 111 -1.77 -15.38 7.54
C ARG A 111 -0.67 -16.18 8.25
N GLN A 112 0.45 -15.56 8.57
CA GLN A 112 1.60 -16.21 9.20
C GLN A 112 2.14 -15.32 10.33
N ALA A 113 2.46 -15.94 11.48
CA ALA A 113 2.86 -15.20 12.69
C ALA A 113 4.09 -14.31 12.46
N HIS A 114 5.11 -14.78 11.74
CA HIS A 114 6.32 -14.00 11.48
C HIS A 114 6.06 -12.71 10.66
N HIS A 115 5.01 -12.65 9.85
CA HIS A 115 4.64 -11.43 9.15
C HIS A 115 4.10 -10.33 10.09
N VAL A 116 3.67 -10.70 11.31
CA VAL A 116 3.27 -9.71 12.32
C VAL A 116 4.49 -8.91 12.77
N ASP A 117 5.59 -9.61 13.08
CA ASP A 117 6.84 -8.98 13.52
C ASP A 117 7.41 -8.06 12.42
N ASP A 118 7.42 -8.51 11.17
CA ASP A 118 7.84 -7.71 10.01
C ASP A 118 6.98 -6.44 9.85
N SER A 119 5.67 -6.56 10.05
CA SER A 119 4.75 -5.44 9.94
C SER A 119 4.88 -4.45 11.08
N LEU A 120 5.13 -4.95 12.32
CA LEU A 120 5.35 -4.11 13.49
C LEU A 120 6.66 -3.31 13.36
N ALA A 121 7.72 -3.92 12.85
CA ALA A 121 8.99 -3.24 12.61
C ALA A 121 8.86 -2.04 11.66
N ALA A 122 7.86 -2.04 10.77
CA ALA A 122 7.60 -0.92 9.88
C ALA A 122 7.16 0.37 10.62
N ALA A 123 6.59 0.24 11.82
CA ALA A 123 6.16 1.40 12.61
C ALA A 123 7.35 2.22 13.18
N ASP A 124 8.52 1.60 13.30
CA ASP A 124 9.75 2.26 13.77
C ASP A 124 10.55 2.90 12.63
N ILE A 125 10.15 2.68 11.38
CA ILE A 125 10.82 3.24 10.21
C ILE A 125 10.37 4.67 10.00
N THR A 126 11.32 5.59 10.00
CA THR A 126 11.09 7.00 9.65
C THR A 126 11.56 7.26 8.22
N LEU A 127 10.69 7.80 7.39
CA LEU A 127 11.02 8.28 6.05
C LEU A 127 11.10 9.81 6.08
N ASP A 128 12.18 10.37 5.54
CA ASP A 128 12.30 11.81 5.39
C ASP A 128 11.54 12.33 4.15
N GLU A 129 11.48 13.65 4.00
CA GLU A 129 10.72 14.27 2.91
C GLU A 129 11.28 13.94 1.52
N ALA A 130 12.61 13.80 1.39
CA ALA A 130 13.24 13.44 0.13
C ALA A 130 12.88 11.99 -0.26
N GLU A 131 12.92 11.08 0.70
CA GLU A 131 12.53 9.69 0.50
C GLU A 131 11.05 9.53 0.15
N LEU A 132 10.18 10.29 0.82
CA LEU A 132 8.75 10.33 0.48
C LEU A 132 8.54 10.83 -0.95
N GLN A 133 9.30 11.83 -1.39
CA GLN A 133 9.24 12.35 -2.75
C GLN A 133 9.80 11.35 -3.78
N ASP A 134 10.87 10.63 -3.47
CA ASP A 134 11.43 9.57 -4.32
C ASP A 134 10.39 8.45 -4.52
N ILE A 135 9.74 8.01 -3.44
CA ILE A 135 8.68 6.99 -3.52
C ILE A 135 7.50 7.49 -4.38
N VAL A 136 7.11 8.75 -4.25
CA VAL A 136 6.08 9.37 -5.10
C VAL A 136 6.50 9.33 -6.58
N SER A 137 7.75 9.65 -6.86
CA SER A 137 8.30 9.65 -8.22
C SER A 137 8.33 8.24 -8.82
N ILE A 138 8.77 7.24 -8.06
CA ILE A 138 8.76 5.82 -8.46
C ILE A 138 7.33 5.35 -8.74
N THR A 139 6.39 5.68 -7.87
CA THR A 139 5.00 5.22 -7.99
C THR A 139 4.17 5.98 -9.02
N ALA A 140 4.66 7.09 -9.57
CA ALA A 140 3.95 7.88 -10.59
C ALA A 140 3.63 7.08 -11.88
N ALA A 141 4.44 6.06 -12.20
CA ALA A 141 4.21 5.19 -13.35
C ALA A 141 3.21 4.05 -13.07
N ALA A 142 2.80 3.86 -11.81
CA ALA A 142 1.92 2.76 -11.44
C ALA A 142 0.50 2.95 -11.99
N THR A 143 -0.14 1.83 -12.35
CA THR A 143 -1.59 1.81 -12.55
C THR A 143 -2.26 1.71 -11.17
N PRO A 144 -3.27 2.55 -10.86
CA PRO A 144 -3.97 2.50 -9.60
C PRO A 144 -4.47 1.08 -9.26
N ALA A 145 -4.13 0.60 -8.07
CA ALA A 145 -4.51 -0.73 -7.62
C ALA A 145 -5.77 -0.65 -6.76
N VAL A 146 -6.93 -0.72 -7.41
CA VAL A 146 -8.26 -0.77 -6.76
C VAL A 146 -8.65 -2.23 -6.54
N GLY A 147 -9.23 -2.52 -5.38
CA GLY A 147 -9.79 -3.82 -5.05
C GLY A 147 -11.22 -3.70 -4.53
N PRO A 148 -11.84 -4.81 -4.15
CA PRO A 148 -13.16 -4.78 -3.52
C PRO A 148 -13.16 -3.85 -2.31
N SER A 149 -14.19 -3.05 -2.19
CA SER A 149 -14.43 -2.20 -1.02
C SER A 149 -15.85 -2.41 -0.52
N PRO A 150 -16.14 -2.15 0.78
CA PRO A 150 -17.48 -2.27 1.33
C PRO A 150 -18.52 -1.44 0.59
N GLU A 151 -18.11 -0.35 -0.04
CA GLU A 151 -18.98 0.53 -0.81
C GLU A 151 -19.31 -0.03 -2.21
N SER A 152 -18.65 -1.11 -2.62
CA SER A 152 -18.83 -1.74 -3.95
C SER A 152 -19.79 -2.94 -3.92
N VAL A 153 -20.44 -3.20 -2.78
CA VAL A 153 -21.34 -4.35 -2.58
C VAL A 153 -22.79 -3.92 -2.68
#